data_b1bf2914880f1207e39bf7bc56259426
#
_entry.id   b1bf2914880f1207e39bf7bc56259426
#
_cell.length_a   1.000
_cell.length_b   1.000
_cell.length_c   1.000
_cell.angle_alpha   90.00
_cell.angle_beta   90.00
_cell.angle_gamma   90.00
#
_symmetry.space_group_name_H-M   'P 1'
#
loop_
_entity.id
_entity.type
_entity.pdbx_description
1 polymer ?
#
loop_
_entity_poly.entity_id
_entity_poly.type
_entity_poly.pdbx_seq_one_letter_code
_entity_poly.pdbx_strand_id
1 'polypeptide(L)'
;MTPYENLARAIVTQAIADYIPYYTALEKYRAMDTSLFDKETLKKYNKDLAKLERDFDELVDFFYSPWFAELTDLNPQLILDKLGKEIDRRDSERIHRSNIKA
;
A
#
# COMPACT_ATOMS: atom_id res chain seq x y z
N MET A 1 21.48 -7.16 20.22
CA MET A 1 20.35 -6.27 19.93
C MET A 1 19.40 -6.22 21.11
N THR A 2 18.94 -5.06 21.52
CA THR A 2 17.99 -4.94 22.62
C THR A 2 16.59 -5.35 22.17
N PRO A 3 15.69 -5.76 23.10
CA PRO A 3 14.29 -6.02 22.75
C PRO A 3 13.61 -4.82 22.08
N TYR A 4 13.95 -3.59 22.46
CA TYR A 4 13.41 -2.38 21.83
C TYR A 4 13.82 -2.28 20.35
N GLU A 5 15.11 -2.54 20.06
CA GLU A 5 15.61 -2.49 18.69
C GLU A 5 14.95 -3.54 17.81
N ASN A 6 14.71 -4.74 18.35
CA ASN A 6 14.00 -5.80 17.63
C ASN A 6 12.55 -5.41 17.32
N LEU A 7 11.87 -4.80 18.29
CA LEU A 7 10.50 -4.33 18.11
C LEU A 7 10.45 -3.20 17.07
N ALA A 8 11.36 -2.23 17.16
CA ALA A 8 11.44 -1.13 16.21
C ALA A 8 11.64 -1.63 14.79
N ARG A 9 12.55 -2.57 14.61
CA ARG A 9 12.81 -3.19 13.29
C ARG A 9 11.57 -3.91 12.78
N ALA A 10 10.87 -4.64 13.64
CA ALA A 10 9.66 -5.38 13.26
C ALA A 10 8.55 -4.43 12.80
N ILE A 11 8.35 -3.31 13.50
CA ILE A 11 7.34 -2.31 13.15
C ILE A 11 7.65 -1.70 11.78
N VAL A 12 8.89 -1.28 11.55
CA VAL A 12 9.30 -0.67 10.27
C VAL A 12 9.20 -1.69 9.14
N THR A 13 9.66 -2.92 9.35
CA THR A 13 9.60 -3.98 8.35
C THR A 13 8.16 -4.29 7.97
N GLN A 14 7.25 -4.34 8.94
CA GLN A 14 5.83 -4.59 8.69
C GLN A 14 5.21 -3.45 7.87
N ALA A 15 5.52 -2.20 8.20
CA ALA A 15 5.01 -1.05 7.46
C ALA A 15 5.46 -1.10 5.99
N ILE A 16 6.73 -1.43 5.74
CA ILE A 16 7.27 -1.57 4.38
C ILE A 16 6.56 -2.73 3.66
N ALA A 17 6.38 -3.86 4.34
CA ALA A 17 5.71 -5.03 3.76
C ALA A 17 4.25 -4.78 3.43
N ASP A 18 3.57 -3.91 4.18
CA ASP A 18 2.14 -3.61 3.99
C ASP A 18 1.88 -2.63 2.84
N TYR A 19 2.87 -1.83 2.45
CA TYR A 19 2.67 -0.74 1.50
C TYR A 19 2.15 -1.22 0.14
N ILE A 20 2.84 -2.17 -0.48
CA ILE A 20 2.46 -2.65 -1.82
C ILE A 20 1.11 -3.37 -1.82
N PRO A 21 0.81 -4.30 -0.87
CA PRO A 21 -0.51 -4.91 -0.81
C PRO A 21 -1.65 -3.90 -0.63
N TYR A 22 -1.50 -2.90 0.22
CA TYR A 22 -2.52 -1.86 0.39
C TYR A 22 -2.70 -1.02 -0.87
N TYR A 23 -1.60 -0.62 -1.48
CA TYR A 23 -1.64 0.14 -2.73
C TYR A 23 -2.34 -0.65 -3.84
N THR A 24 -1.98 -1.91 -4.00
CA THR A 24 -2.56 -2.79 -5.02
C THR A 24 -4.05 -3.00 -4.79
N ALA A 25 -4.47 -3.23 -3.54
CA ALA A 25 -5.88 -3.37 -3.19
C ALA A 25 -6.66 -2.10 -3.51
N LEU A 26 -6.09 -0.94 -3.18
CA LEU A 26 -6.73 0.35 -3.43
C LEU A 26 -6.92 0.60 -4.92
N GLU A 27 -5.88 0.34 -5.74
CA GLU A 27 -5.99 0.47 -7.20
C GLU A 27 -7.04 -0.47 -7.78
N LYS A 28 -7.08 -1.71 -7.28
CA LYS A 28 -8.05 -2.71 -7.74
C LYS A 28 -9.48 -2.24 -7.48
N TYR A 29 -9.75 -1.70 -6.29
CA TYR A 29 -11.06 -1.16 -5.96
C TYR A 29 -11.42 0.03 -6.84
N ARG A 30 -10.48 0.96 -7.05
CA ARG A 30 -10.71 2.15 -7.88
C ARG A 30 -10.97 1.81 -9.34
N ALA A 31 -10.38 0.72 -9.83
CA ALA A 31 -10.54 0.28 -11.22
C ALA A 31 -11.80 -0.58 -11.45
N MET A 32 -12.49 -0.95 -10.39
CA MET A 32 -13.66 -1.85 -10.47
C MET A 32 -14.84 -1.14 -11.11
N ASP A 33 -15.47 -1.82 -12.09
CA ASP A 33 -16.69 -1.30 -12.72
C ASP A 33 -17.88 -1.54 -11.78
N THR A 34 -18.47 -0.45 -11.30
CA THR A 34 -19.59 -0.49 -10.35
C THR A 34 -20.95 -0.31 -11.01
N SER A 35 -21.01 -0.20 -12.34
CA SER A 35 -22.23 0.14 -13.07
C SER A 35 -23.36 -0.88 -12.89
N LEU A 36 -23.02 -2.14 -12.63
CA LEU A 36 -23.99 -3.22 -12.43
C LEU A 36 -24.26 -3.56 -10.97
N PHE A 37 -23.67 -2.80 -10.04
CA PHE A 37 -23.88 -3.04 -8.62
C PHE A 37 -25.27 -2.59 -8.19
N ASP A 38 -25.96 -3.41 -7.39
CA ASP A 38 -27.17 -2.98 -6.75
C ASP A 38 -26.86 -1.97 -5.63
N LYS A 39 -27.89 -1.39 -5.03
CA LYS A 39 -27.75 -0.34 -4.03
C LYS A 39 -26.96 -0.79 -2.80
N GLU A 40 -27.20 -2.01 -2.32
CA GLU A 40 -26.53 -2.55 -1.13
C GLU A 40 -25.08 -2.89 -1.41
N THR A 41 -24.81 -3.50 -2.55
CA THR A 41 -23.44 -3.83 -2.97
C THR A 41 -22.62 -2.57 -3.18
N LEU A 42 -23.20 -1.54 -3.79
CA LEU A 42 -22.53 -0.25 -3.99
C LEU A 42 -22.21 0.41 -2.65
N LYS A 43 -23.14 0.36 -1.70
CA LYS A 43 -22.94 0.91 -0.36
C LYS A 43 -21.76 0.23 0.36
N LYS A 44 -21.71 -1.10 0.27
CA LYS A 44 -20.60 -1.87 0.86
C LYS A 44 -19.27 -1.54 0.17
N TYR A 45 -19.29 -1.47 -1.16
CA TYR A 45 -18.11 -1.11 -1.96
C TYR A 45 -17.56 0.25 -1.54
N ASN A 46 -18.43 1.25 -1.44
CA ASN A 46 -18.01 2.60 -1.05
C ASN A 46 -17.43 2.63 0.36
N LYS A 47 -18.02 1.86 1.30
CA LYS A 47 -17.52 1.76 2.66
C LYS A 47 -16.16 1.10 2.72
N ASP A 48 -15.97 0.01 1.99
CA ASP A 48 -14.70 -0.73 1.95
C ASP A 48 -13.61 0.11 1.29
N LEU A 49 -13.95 0.83 0.22
CA LEU A 49 -13.00 1.73 -0.45
C LEU A 49 -12.56 2.86 0.47
N ALA A 50 -13.50 3.48 1.18
CA ALA A 50 -13.18 4.55 2.13
C ALA A 50 -12.25 4.06 3.25
N LYS A 51 -12.47 2.84 3.73
CA LYS A 51 -11.60 2.23 4.73
C LYS A 51 -10.19 1.99 4.19
N LEU A 52 -10.08 1.46 2.97
CA LEU A 52 -8.77 1.23 2.33
C LEU A 52 -8.02 2.54 2.13
N GLU A 53 -8.71 3.58 1.68
CA GLU A 53 -8.08 4.90 1.50
C GLU A 53 -7.56 5.46 2.82
N ARG A 54 -8.35 5.36 3.88
CA ARG A 54 -7.94 5.81 5.20
C ARG A 54 -6.75 5.02 5.73
N ASP A 55 -6.80 3.69 5.63
CA ASP A 55 -5.74 2.82 6.13
C ASP A 55 -4.43 3.06 5.36
N PHE A 56 -4.52 3.28 4.05
CA PHE A 56 -3.35 3.61 3.23
C PHE A 56 -2.77 4.98 3.60
N ASP A 57 -3.63 5.99 3.78
CA ASP A 57 -3.20 7.33 4.19
C ASP A 57 -2.51 7.29 5.56
N GLU A 58 -3.04 6.53 6.50
CA GLU A 58 -2.42 6.35 7.81
C GLU A 58 -1.06 5.67 7.70
N LEU A 59 -0.92 4.71 6.79
CA LEU A 59 0.36 4.04 6.56
C LEU A 59 1.40 5.02 6.00
N VAL A 60 1.03 5.83 5.02
CA VAL A 60 1.93 6.86 4.45
C VAL A 60 2.30 7.89 5.52
N ASP A 61 1.33 8.34 6.31
CA ASP A 61 1.57 9.29 7.40
C ASP A 61 2.55 8.73 8.42
N PHE A 62 2.50 7.43 8.69
CA PHE A 62 3.44 6.78 9.59
C PHE A 62 4.88 6.95 9.11
N PHE A 63 5.15 6.77 7.80
CA PHE A 63 6.51 6.92 7.25
C PHE A 63 7.07 8.33 7.46
N TYR A 64 6.22 9.35 7.48
CA TYR A 64 6.63 10.74 7.67
C TYR A 64 6.47 11.23 9.11
N SER A 65 6.09 10.34 10.04
CA SER A 65 5.85 10.71 11.43
C SER A 65 7.16 10.83 12.22
N PRO A 66 7.16 11.61 13.31
CA PRO A 66 8.27 11.61 14.26
C PRO A 66 8.54 10.23 14.86
N TRP A 67 7.49 9.42 15.01
CA TRP A 67 7.59 8.05 15.51
C TRP A 67 8.49 7.19 14.62
N PHE A 68 8.30 7.25 13.30
CA PHE A 68 9.15 6.54 12.34
C PHE A 68 10.61 6.96 12.48
N ALA A 69 10.86 8.26 12.61
CA ALA A 69 12.21 8.81 12.76
C ALA A 69 12.90 8.30 14.03
N GLU A 70 12.13 8.05 15.09
CA GLU A 70 12.66 7.45 16.31
C GLU A 70 12.97 5.96 16.17
N LEU A 71 12.18 5.25 15.33
CA LEU A 71 12.33 3.81 15.17
C LEU A 71 13.49 3.42 14.25
N THR A 72 13.88 4.29 13.32
CA THR A 72 14.88 3.97 12.31
C THR A 72 15.56 5.23 11.77
N ASP A 73 16.79 5.06 11.28
CA ASP A 73 17.52 6.11 10.57
C ASP A 73 17.23 6.10 9.06
N LEU A 74 16.40 5.17 8.57
CA LEU A 74 16.07 5.08 7.16
C LEU A 74 15.33 6.33 6.69
N ASN A 75 15.63 6.78 5.47
CA ASN A 75 14.96 7.92 4.86
C ASN A 75 13.62 7.47 4.27
N PRO A 76 12.48 7.99 4.78
CA PRO A 76 11.17 7.56 4.30
C PRO A 76 10.95 7.86 2.81
N GLN A 77 11.47 8.97 2.29
CA GLN A 77 11.33 9.31 0.88
C GLN A 77 11.99 8.26 -0.02
N LEU A 78 13.19 7.81 0.36
CA LEU A 78 13.89 6.78 -0.40
C LEU A 78 13.17 5.45 -0.37
N ILE A 79 12.57 5.09 0.76
CA ILE A 79 11.78 3.86 0.89
C ILE A 79 10.57 3.93 -0.04
N LEU A 80 9.81 5.02 0.03
CA LEU A 80 8.60 5.18 -0.79
C LEU A 80 8.94 5.24 -2.27
N ASP A 81 10.03 5.88 -2.65
CA ASP A 81 10.50 5.91 -4.04
C ASP A 81 10.83 4.50 -4.56
N LYS A 82 11.50 3.69 -3.76
CA LYS A 82 11.81 2.30 -4.13
C LYS A 82 10.57 1.45 -4.24
N LEU A 83 9.61 1.63 -3.33
CA LEU A 83 8.34 0.90 -3.37
C LEU A 83 7.52 1.30 -4.60
N GLY A 84 7.52 2.59 -4.95
CA GLY A 84 6.88 3.07 -6.17
C GLY A 84 7.47 2.45 -7.42
N LYS A 85 8.79 2.34 -7.49
CA LYS A 85 9.49 1.69 -8.62
C LYS A 85 9.14 0.21 -8.70
N GLU A 86 9.03 -0.47 -7.56
CA GLU A 86 8.64 -1.88 -7.53
C GLU A 86 7.22 -2.08 -8.04
N ILE A 87 6.29 -1.20 -7.66
CA ILE A 87 4.91 -1.23 -8.15
C ILE A 87 4.88 -1.04 -9.66
N ASP A 88 5.62 -0.05 -10.19
CA ASP A 88 5.70 0.21 -11.62
C ASP A 88 6.28 -0.99 -12.38
N ARG A 89 7.29 -1.64 -11.83
CA ARG A 89 7.88 -2.84 -12.41
C ARG A 89 6.86 -3.97 -12.51
N ARG A 90 6.11 -4.22 -11.44
CA ARG A 90 5.08 -5.26 -11.41
C ARG A 90 3.96 -4.99 -12.40
N ASP A 91 3.54 -3.73 -12.51
CA ASP A 91 2.52 -3.32 -13.46
C ASP A 91 2.98 -3.52 -14.90
N SER A 92 4.23 -3.15 -15.20
CA SER A 92 4.82 -3.34 -16.52
C SER A 92 4.91 -4.82 -16.91
N GLU A 93 5.31 -5.67 -15.98
CA GLU A 93 5.35 -7.13 -16.21
C GLU A 93 3.98 -7.69 -16.49
N ARG A 94 2.96 -7.25 -15.75
CA ARG A 94 1.58 -7.70 -15.93
C ARG A 94 1.04 -7.28 -17.31
N ILE A 95 1.29 -6.06 -17.74
CA ILE A 95 0.90 -5.56 -19.05
C ILE A 95 1.60 -6.36 -20.15
N HIS A 96 2.91 -6.61 -20.00
CA HIS A 96 3.67 -7.41 -20.95
C HIS A 96 3.12 -8.82 -21.11
N ARG A 97 2.77 -9.48 -19.99
CA ARG A 97 2.17 -10.82 -20.01
C ARG A 97 0.82 -10.82 -20.72
N SER A 98 0.01 -9.80 -20.52
CA SER A 98 -1.27 -9.66 -21.20
C SER A 98 -1.09 -9.53 -22.72
N ASN A 99 -0.10 -8.78 -23.16
CA ASN A 99 0.21 -8.59 -24.57
C ASN A 99 0.68 -9.89 -25.24
N ILE A 100 1.44 -10.71 -24.52
CA ILE A 100 1.94 -11.99 -25.03
C ILE A 100 0.79 -12.98 -25.23
N LYS A 101 -0.24 -12.93 -24.41
CA LYS A 101 -1.38 -13.83 -24.51
C LYS A 101 -2.37 -13.44 -25.62
N ALA A 102 -2.27 -12.24 -26.10
CA ALA A 102 -3.10 -11.78 -27.20
C ALA A 102 -2.57 -12.30 -28.54
#